data_8bb1735894e1899db6aebc91ba8e9925
#
_entry.id   8bb1735894e1899db6aebc91ba8e9925
#
_cell.length_a   1.000
_cell.length_b   1.000
_cell.length_c   1.000
_cell.angle_alpha   90.00
_cell.angle_beta   90.00
_cell.angle_gamma   90.00
#
_symmetry.space_group_name_H-M   'P 1'
#
loop_
_entity.id
_entity.type
_entity.pdbx_description
1 polymer ?
#
loop_
_entity_poly.entity_id
_entity_poly.type
_entity_poly.pdbx_seq_one_letter_code
_entity_poly.pdbx_strand_id
1 'polypeptide(L)'
;MPKFAANLSMMFAEVGFVERFAAARANGFSAVELLLPYEHDPAVIRDLLQQHGLQQALFNMPPGNWAAGERGLASLPERGEEFRASVAIALRYAKIIGCPTLHLMAGLADPRDAKASDSYRAAVAYAAEECGKEGITVTIEPINGRDMPGYFLDDFNRAAEIIAALNLPNLKLQFDIYHRQIIHGDVLTGLQTFLPI
;
A
#
# COMPACT_ATOMS: atom_id res chain seq x y z
N MET A 1 -9.56 21.13 -2.98
CA MET A 1 -9.67 20.29 -4.20
C MET A 1 -8.90 19.00 -3.96
N PRO A 2 -9.38 17.86 -4.46
CA PRO A 2 -8.62 16.61 -4.39
C PRO A 2 -7.25 16.76 -5.07
N LYS A 3 -6.25 16.08 -4.54
CA LYS A 3 -4.95 15.93 -5.20
C LYS A 3 -4.94 14.59 -5.92
N PHE A 4 -4.41 14.55 -7.14
CA PHE A 4 -4.35 13.35 -7.95
C PHE A 4 -2.89 12.90 -8.13
N ALA A 5 -2.67 11.59 -8.04
CA ALA A 5 -1.42 10.92 -8.38
C ALA A 5 -1.65 9.95 -9.54
N ALA A 6 -0.70 9.83 -10.45
CA ALA A 6 -0.74 8.81 -11.51
C ALA A 6 -0.06 7.53 -11.01
N ASN A 7 -0.75 6.39 -11.06
CA ASN A 7 -0.12 5.11 -10.78
C ASN A 7 0.71 4.66 -12.01
N LEU A 8 2.03 4.84 -11.93
CA LEU A 8 2.94 4.55 -13.04
C LEU A 8 3.15 3.05 -13.30
N SER A 9 2.69 2.19 -12.39
CA SER A 9 2.65 0.75 -12.66
C SER A 9 1.53 0.35 -13.61
N MET A 10 0.52 1.21 -13.78
CA MET A 10 -0.67 0.96 -14.60
C MET A 10 -0.84 1.97 -15.75
N MET A 11 -0.46 3.23 -15.52
CA MET A 11 -0.60 4.32 -16.49
C MET A 11 0.70 4.54 -17.26
N PHE A 12 0.57 5.02 -18.50
CA PHE A 12 1.69 5.29 -19.40
C PHE A 12 2.55 4.05 -19.70
N ALA A 13 1.92 2.86 -19.70
CA ALA A 13 2.59 1.59 -19.94
C ALA A 13 3.12 1.41 -21.37
N GLU A 14 2.70 2.28 -22.30
CA GLU A 14 3.16 2.34 -23.67
C GLU A 14 4.61 2.85 -23.82
N VAL A 15 5.17 3.46 -22.76
CA VAL A 15 6.56 3.93 -22.74
C VAL A 15 7.36 3.21 -21.64
N GLY A 16 8.69 3.29 -21.69
CA GLY A 16 9.57 2.72 -20.69
C GLY A 16 9.39 3.36 -19.30
N PHE A 17 9.84 2.66 -18.26
CA PHE A 17 9.63 3.12 -16.87
C PHE A 17 10.08 4.54 -16.61
N VAL A 18 11.26 4.91 -17.10
CA VAL A 18 11.86 6.25 -16.90
C VAL A 18 11.02 7.34 -17.56
N GLU A 19 10.50 7.08 -18.75
CA GLU A 19 9.70 8.03 -19.53
C GLU A 19 8.31 8.27 -18.92
N ARG A 20 7.80 7.35 -18.10
CA ARG A 20 6.47 7.48 -17.44
C ARG A 20 6.41 8.69 -16.51
N PHE A 21 7.52 9.08 -15.90
CA PHE A 21 7.57 10.28 -15.03
C PHE A 21 7.36 11.55 -15.85
N ALA A 22 8.04 11.67 -17.00
CA ALA A 22 7.84 12.77 -17.94
C ALA A 22 6.40 12.80 -18.47
N ALA A 23 5.84 11.64 -18.83
CA ALA A 23 4.48 11.52 -19.32
C ALA A 23 3.44 11.96 -18.27
N ALA A 24 3.59 11.53 -17.01
CA ALA A 24 2.73 11.97 -15.93
C ALA A 24 2.78 13.50 -15.75
N ARG A 25 3.97 14.07 -15.73
CA ARG A 25 4.12 15.54 -15.63
C ARG A 25 3.49 16.29 -16.79
N ALA A 26 3.68 15.82 -18.03
CA ALA A 26 3.11 16.41 -19.23
C ALA A 26 1.57 16.37 -19.23
N ASN A 27 0.97 15.38 -18.55
CA ASN A 27 -0.48 15.24 -18.37
C ASN A 27 -1.02 15.95 -17.12
N GLY A 28 -0.21 16.83 -16.48
CA GLY A 28 -0.67 17.70 -15.40
C GLY A 28 -0.64 17.09 -14.00
N PHE A 29 -0.12 15.88 -13.83
CA PHE A 29 0.06 15.30 -12.50
C PHE A 29 1.19 16.01 -11.75
N SER A 30 1.00 16.18 -10.43
CA SER A 30 2.01 16.66 -9.49
C SER A 30 2.54 15.57 -8.58
N ALA A 31 1.91 14.41 -8.61
CA ALA A 31 2.30 13.24 -7.82
C ALA A 31 2.13 11.96 -8.62
N VAL A 32 2.88 10.94 -8.23
CA VAL A 32 2.83 9.60 -8.82
C VAL A 32 2.77 8.54 -7.73
N GLU A 33 2.35 7.35 -8.11
CA GLU A 33 2.30 6.15 -7.29
C GLU A 33 2.99 5.01 -8.03
N LEU A 34 3.58 4.10 -7.30
CA LEU A 34 4.16 2.86 -7.80
C LEU A 34 3.60 1.68 -6.99
N LEU A 35 3.29 0.55 -7.63
CA LEU A 35 2.96 -0.65 -6.87
C LEU A 35 4.20 -1.20 -6.17
N LEU A 36 5.23 -1.55 -6.91
CA LEU A 36 6.44 -2.18 -6.41
C LEU A 36 7.68 -1.53 -7.04
N PRO A 37 8.37 -0.61 -6.36
CA PRO A 37 9.52 0.10 -6.93
C PRO A 37 10.84 -0.68 -6.90
N TYR A 38 10.86 -1.88 -6.34
CA TYR A 38 12.07 -2.59 -5.90
C TYR A 38 12.97 -3.12 -7.00
N GLU A 39 12.53 -3.13 -8.26
CA GLU A 39 13.35 -3.44 -9.43
C GLU A 39 14.28 -2.29 -9.83
N HIS A 40 14.08 -1.10 -9.25
CA HIS A 40 14.84 0.10 -9.57
C HIS A 40 15.57 0.62 -8.33
N ASP A 41 16.75 1.19 -8.54
CA ASP A 41 17.47 1.87 -7.47
C ASP A 41 16.62 3.07 -6.96
N PRO A 42 16.37 3.18 -5.65
CA PRO A 42 15.57 4.28 -5.12
C PRO A 42 16.18 5.67 -5.38
N ALA A 43 17.50 5.77 -5.58
CA ALA A 43 18.13 7.02 -5.97
C ALA A 43 17.73 7.45 -7.39
N VAL A 44 17.61 6.50 -8.32
CA VAL A 44 17.11 6.77 -9.68
C VAL A 44 15.67 7.29 -9.64
N ILE A 45 14.80 6.65 -8.84
CA ILE A 45 13.41 7.11 -8.68
C ILE A 45 13.37 8.53 -8.09
N ARG A 46 14.15 8.80 -7.04
CA ARG A 46 14.26 10.14 -6.45
C ARG A 46 14.67 11.18 -7.49
N ASP A 47 15.70 10.89 -8.28
CA ASP A 47 16.24 11.81 -9.27
C ASP A 47 15.21 12.10 -10.38
N LEU A 48 14.45 11.09 -10.82
CA LEU A 48 13.33 11.26 -11.77
C LEU A 48 12.21 12.12 -11.19
N LEU A 49 11.83 11.90 -9.94
CA LEU A 49 10.83 12.73 -9.25
C LEU A 49 11.28 14.19 -9.18
N GLN A 50 12.52 14.44 -8.80
CA GLN A 50 13.10 15.79 -8.74
C GLN A 50 13.16 16.45 -10.13
N GLN A 51 13.65 15.72 -11.13
CA GLN A 51 13.77 16.21 -12.51
C GLN A 51 12.44 16.68 -13.07
N HIS A 52 11.34 15.97 -12.75
CA HIS A 52 10.00 16.27 -13.28
C HIS A 52 9.11 17.06 -12.32
N GLY A 53 9.61 17.44 -11.13
CA GLY A 53 8.83 18.17 -10.13
C GLY A 53 7.62 17.36 -9.63
N LEU A 54 7.78 16.05 -9.45
CA LEU A 54 6.76 15.13 -8.99
C LEU A 54 7.02 14.71 -7.54
N GLN A 55 5.96 14.32 -6.83
CA GLN A 55 6.03 13.72 -5.50
C GLN A 55 5.62 12.24 -5.59
N GLN A 56 6.30 11.37 -4.86
CA GLN A 56 5.81 10.01 -4.64
C GLN A 56 4.72 10.04 -3.58
N ALA A 57 3.53 9.59 -3.93
CA ALA A 57 2.39 9.59 -3.00
C ALA A 57 2.38 8.32 -2.14
N LEU A 58 2.58 7.16 -2.75
CA LEU A 58 2.45 5.86 -2.11
C LEU A 58 3.22 4.79 -2.92
N PHE A 59 3.67 3.74 -2.24
CA PHE A 59 4.02 2.46 -2.83
C PHE A 59 3.80 1.31 -1.81
N ASN A 60 3.71 0.06 -2.32
CA ASN A 60 3.48 -1.10 -1.47
C ASN A 60 4.78 -1.60 -0.84
N MET A 61 4.72 -2.06 0.40
CA MET A 61 5.81 -2.85 1.01
C MET A 61 6.06 -4.13 0.19
N PRO A 62 7.27 -4.70 0.21
CA PRO A 62 7.55 -5.94 -0.53
C PRO A 62 6.55 -7.04 -0.17
N PRO A 63 5.84 -7.62 -1.15
CA PRO A 63 4.77 -8.58 -0.90
C PRO A 63 5.23 -10.03 -0.77
N GLY A 64 6.53 -10.26 -0.71
CA GLY A 64 7.13 -11.57 -0.94
C GLY A 64 7.41 -11.83 -2.41
N ASN A 65 7.39 -13.07 -2.84
CA ASN A 65 7.63 -13.46 -4.23
C ASN A 65 6.36 -13.26 -5.08
N TRP A 66 6.20 -12.07 -5.64
CA TRP A 66 5.05 -11.71 -6.48
C TRP A 66 4.87 -12.64 -7.68
N ALA A 67 5.96 -13.04 -8.32
CA ALA A 67 5.93 -13.92 -9.49
C ALA A 67 5.45 -15.35 -9.14
N ALA A 68 5.70 -15.79 -7.90
CA ALA A 68 5.19 -17.05 -7.38
C ALA A 68 3.74 -16.95 -6.84
N GLY A 69 3.11 -15.77 -6.95
CA GLY A 69 1.72 -15.57 -6.52
C GLY A 69 1.57 -15.04 -5.10
N GLU A 70 2.66 -14.69 -4.39
CA GLU A 70 2.54 -14.09 -3.07
C GLU A 70 1.95 -12.66 -3.16
N ARG A 71 1.15 -12.28 -2.16
CA ARG A 71 0.39 -11.03 -2.13
C ARG A 71 0.49 -10.30 -0.78
N GLY A 72 1.62 -10.47 -0.10
CA GLY A 72 1.89 -9.95 1.23
C GLY A 72 2.27 -11.05 2.19
N LEU A 73 2.88 -10.67 3.31
CA LEU A 73 3.45 -11.59 4.31
C LEU A 73 2.80 -11.42 5.68
N ALA A 74 2.01 -10.38 5.87
CA ALA A 74 1.58 -9.92 7.19
C ALA A 74 0.63 -10.91 7.91
N SER A 75 -0.21 -11.63 7.15
CA SER A 75 -1.12 -12.65 7.70
C SER A 75 -0.51 -14.04 7.82
N LEU A 76 0.79 -14.22 7.57
CA LEU A 76 1.47 -15.50 7.55
C LEU A 76 2.33 -15.67 8.82
N PRO A 77 1.87 -16.42 9.85
CA PRO A 77 2.56 -16.50 11.14
C PRO A 77 4.01 -17.00 11.04
N GLU A 78 4.28 -17.92 10.10
CA GLU A 78 5.59 -18.52 9.87
C GLU A 78 6.57 -17.60 9.14
N ARG A 79 6.11 -16.48 8.59
CA ARG A 79 6.91 -15.54 7.77
C ARG A 79 7.21 -14.22 8.50
N GLY A 80 7.09 -14.18 9.82
CA GLY A 80 7.23 -12.94 10.60
C GLY A 80 8.59 -12.25 10.49
N GLU A 81 9.70 -13.00 10.42
CA GLU A 81 11.05 -12.42 10.25
C GLU A 81 11.20 -11.82 8.86
N GLU A 82 10.74 -12.50 7.83
CA GLU A 82 10.76 -12.00 6.46
C GLU A 82 9.90 -10.76 6.29
N PHE A 83 8.73 -10.74 6.94
CA PHE A 83 7.88 -9.54 7.00
C PHE A 83 8.64 -8.35 7.60
N ARG A 84 9.32 -8.53 8.73
CA ARG A 84 10.12 -7.45 9.35
C ARG A 84 11.23 -6.96 8.44
N ALA A 85 11.92 -7.86 7.74
CA ALA A 85 12.90 -7.49 6.74
C ALA A 85 12.30 -6.68 5.59
N SER A 86 11.08 -7.04 5.14
CA SER A 86 10.36 -6.30 4.09
C SER A 86 10.00 -4.88 4.52
N VAL A 87 9.60 -4.67 5.77
CA VAL A 87 9.36 -3.33 6.33
C VAL A 87 10.64 -2.50 6.31
N ALA A 88 11.78 -3.06 6.72
CA ALA A 88 13.06 -2.36 6.70
C ALA A 88 13.49 -1.94 5.28
N ILE A 89 13.23 -2.80 4.28
CA ILE A 89 13.47 -2.48 2.86
C ILE A 89 12.56 -1.32 2.42
N ALA A 90 11.27 -1.40 2.73
CA ALA A 90 10.30 -0.35 2.36
C ALA A 90 10.68 1.00 2.99
N LEU A 91 11.04 1.02 4.26
CA LEU A 91 11.49 2.22 4.96
C LEU A 91 12.73 2.85 4.32
N ARG A 92 13.72 2.04 3.95
CA ARG A 92 14.91 2.53 3.24
C ARG A 92 14.53 3.21 1.92
N TYR A 93 13.66 2.60 1.13
CA TYR A 93 13.16 3.17 -0.12
C TYR A 93 12.38 4.46 0.14
N ALA A 94 11.44 4.44 1.07
CA ALA A 94 10.61 5.59 1.39
C ALA A 94 11.43 6.82 1.80
N LYS A 95 12.48 6.61 2.61
CA LYS A 95 13.40 7.70 3.03
C LYS A 95 14.19 8.28 1.86
N ILE A 96 14.71 7.46 0.97
CA ILE A 96 15.49 7.92 -0.18
C ILE A 96 14.60 8.64 -1.20
N ILE A 97 13.41 8.10 -1.46
CA ILE A 97 12.45 8.63 -2.44
C ILE A 97 11.71 9.86 -1.89
N GLY A 98 11.57 9.95 -0.56
CA GLY A 98 10.74 10.97 0.10
C GLY A 98 9.25 10.62 0.06
N CYS A 99 8.90 9.33 0.13
CA CYS A 99 7.52 8.86 0.09
C CYS A 99 6.88 8.89 1.49
N PRO A 100 5.75 9.61 1.68
CA PRO A 100 5.12 9.76 2.99
C PRO A 100 4.22 8.60 3.39
N THR A 101 3.87 7.69 2.46
CA THR A 101 2.87 6.66 2.71
C THR A 101 3.30 5.31 2.14
N LEU A 102 3.15 4.26 2.93
CA LEU A 102 3.42 2.88 2.55
C LEU A 102 2.16 2.04 2.71
N HIS A 103 1.80 1.27 1.68
CA HIS A 103 0.72 0.28 1.77
C HIS A 103 1.28 -1.07 2.24
N LEU A 104 0.66 -1.65 3.25
CA LEU A 104 0.98 -2.96 3.78
C LEU A 104 0.03 -3.99 3.20
N MET A 105 0.55 -4.86 2.34
CA MET A 105 -0.22 -5.96 1.76
C MET A 105 -0.43 -7.09 2.76
N ALA A 106 -1.68 -7.55 2.91
CA ALA A 106 -2.06 -8.52 3.94
C ALA A 106 -1.49 -9.92 3.73
N GLY A 107 -1.50 -10.42 2.50
CA GLY A 107 -1.17 -11.80 2.19
C GLY A 107 -2.40 -12.66 1.90
N LEU A 108 -2.14 -13.91 1.50
CA LEU A 108 -3.17 -14.91 1.22
C LEU A 108 -3.33 -15.83 2.43
N ALA A 109 -4.47 -15.75 3.09
CA ALA A 109 -4.83 -16.60 4.24
C ALA A 109 -6.35 -16.60 4.43
N ASP A 110 -6.89 -17.61 5.12
CA ASP A 110 -8.30 -17.61 5.49
C ASP A 110 -8.57 -16.49 6.51
N PRO A 111 -9.44 -15.54 6.21
CA PRO A 111 -9.78 -14.45 7.14
C PRO A 111 -10.37 -14.92 8.48
N ARG A 112 -10.84 -16.17 8.55
CA ARG A 112 -11.40 -16.79 9.76
C ARG A 112 -10.34 -17.51 10.62
N ASP A 113 -9.12 -17.68 10.11
CA ASP A 113 -8.03 -18.27 10.89
C ASP A 113 -7.56 -17.28 11.96
N ALA A 114 -7.68 -17.69 13.21
CA ALA A 114 -7.28 -16.89 14.36
C ALA A 114 -5.77 -16.59 14.36
N LYS A 115 -4.92 -17.56 13.95
CA LYS A 115 -3.47 -17.37 13.88
C LYS A 115 -3.08 -16.35 12.81
N ALA A 116 -3.71 -16.41 11.64
CA ALA A 116 -3.52 -15.42 10.58
C ALA A 116 -3.98 -14.03 11.04
N SER A 117 -5.10 -13.95 11.77
CA SER A 117 -5.63 -12.70 12.32
C SER A 117 -4.68 -12.09 13.36
N ASP A 118 -4.15 -12.89 14.28
CA ASP A 118 -3.19 -12.43 15.28
C ASP A 118 -1.88 -12.01 14.64
N SER A 119 -1.38 -12.77 13.66
CA SER A 119 -0.19 -12.42 12.87
C SER A 119 -0.37 -11.08 12.16
N TYR A 120 -1.50 -10.90 11.47
CA TYR A 120 -1.78 -9.68 10.74
C TYR A 120 -1.84 -8.44 11.64
N ARG A 121 -2.55 -8.53 12.77
CA ARG A 121 -2.62 -7.43 13.75
C ARG A 121 -1.24 -7.07 14.30
N ALA A 122 -0.44 -8.06 14.67
CA ALA A 122 0.92 -7.85 15.14
C ALA A 122 1.83 -7.24 14.07
N ALA A 123 1.69 -7.69 12.82
CA ALA A 123 2.43 -7.16 11.68
C ALA A 123 2.08 -5.70 11.37
N VAL A 124 0.78 -5.36 11.36
CA VAL A 124 0.31 -3.98 11.16
C VAL A 124 0.80 -3.07 12.28
N ALA A 125 0.71 -3.50 13.54
CA ALA A 125 1.21 -2.72 14.67
C ALA A 125 2.72 -2.45 14.53
N TYR A 126 3.51 -3.50 14.27
CA TYR A 126 4.96 -3.38 14.07
C TYR A 126 5.31 -2.42 12.92
N ALA A 127 4.67 -2.57 11.77
CA ALA A 127 4.93 -1.71 10.62
C ALA A 127 4.56 -0.24 10.90
N ALA A 128 3.43 0.00 11.55
CA ALA A 128 3.01 1.35 11.92
C ALA A 128 3.95 1.99 12.94
N GLU A 129 4.43 1.23 13.94
CA GLU A 129 5.41 1.72 14.91
C GLU A 129 6.75 2.09 14.25
N GLU A 130 7.30 1.19 13.41
CA GLU A 130 8.56 1.46 12.71
C GLU A 130 8.44 2.64 11.73
N CYS A 131 7.37 2.70 10.94
CA CYS A 131 7.10 3.79 10.03
C CYS A 131 6.84 5.12 10.76
N GLY A 132 6.17 5.07 11.92
CA GLY A 132 5.88 6.24 12.74
C GLY A 132 7.15 6.94 13.26
N LYS A 133 8.23 6.20 13.54
CA LYS A 133 9.53 6.78 13.93
C LYS A 133 10.13 7.67 12.84
N GLU A 134 9.76 7.43 11.59
CA GLU A 134 10.22 8.17 10.41
C GLU A 134 9.15 9.14 9.86
N GLY A 135 8.02 9.31 10.56
CA GLY A 135 6.91 10.17 10.13
C GLY A 135 6.14 9.64 8.93
N ILE A 136 6.23 8.33 8.65
CA ILE A 136 5.59 7.68 7.50
C ILE A 136 4.25 7.07 7.93
N THR A 137 3.22 7.29 7.11
CA THR A 137 1.90 6.69 7.25
C THR A 137 1.90 5.28 6.68
N VAL A 138 1.26 4.35 7.39
CA VAL A 138 0.96 3.00 6.88
C VAL A 138 -0.51 2.94 6.50
N THR A 139 -0.81 2.44 5.31
CA THR A 139 -2.17 2.13 4.89
C THR A 139 -2.39 0.63 4.80
N ILE A 140 -3.62 0.21 5.12
CA ILE A 140 -4.14 -1.13 4.85
C ILE A 140 -5.35 -1.03 3.93
N GLU A 141 -5.49 -1.96 3.00
CA GLU A 141 -6.46 -1.91 1.94
C GLU A 141 -7.24 -3.22 1.82
N PRO A 142 -8.57 -3.18 1.91
CA PRO A 142 -9.39 -4.33 1.56
C PRO A 142 -9.40 -4.56 0.04
N ILE A 143 -8.98 -5.76 -0.36
CA ILE A 143 -8.90 -6.15 -1.78
C ILE A 143 -9.97 -7.20 -2.09
N ASN A 144 -10.67 -7.02 -3.21
CA ASN A 144 -11.75 -7.91 -3.61
C ASN A 144 -11.28 -9.31 -3.99
N GLY A 145 -12.06 -10.33 -3.60
CA GLY A 145 -11.73 -11.74 -3.86
C GLY A 145 -11.94 -12.17 -5.32
N ARG A 146 -12.44 -11.31 -6.21
CA ARG A 146 -12.53 -11.59 -7.65
C ARG A 146 -11.16 -11.51 -8.30
N ASP A 147 -10.41 -10.45 -7.99
CA ASP A 147 -9.08 -10.21 -8.56
C ASP A 147 -7.97 -10.87 -7.75
N MET A 148 -8.19 -11.02 -6.44
CA MET A 148 -7.21 -11.60 -5.52
C MET A 148 -7.89 -12.64 -4.60
N PRO A 149 -8.20 -13.84 -5.12
CA PRO A 149 -8.82 -14.90 -4.33
C PRO A 149 -7.99 -15.28 -3.11
N GLY A 150 -8.65 -15.36 -1.95
CA GLY A 150 -7.99 -15.73 -0.68
C GLY A 150 -7.17 -14.60 -0.03
N TYR A 151 -7.30 -13.36 -0.50
CA TYR A 151 -6.66 -12.22 0.19
C TYR A 151 -7.23 -12.04 1.58
N PHE A 152 -6.36 -11.94 2.58
CA PHE A 152 -6.76 -11.96 3.99
C PHE A 152 -7.66 -10.78 4.38
N LEU A 153 -7.32 -9.56 3.94
CA LEU A 153 -8.10 -8.36 4.22
C LEU A 153 -9.08 -8.08 3.09
N ASP A 154 -10.24 -8.70 3.14
CA ASP A 154 -11.28 -8.67 2.11
C ASP A 154 -12.56 -7.92 2.50
N ASP A 155 -12.52 -7.19 3.65
CA ASP A 155 -13.68 -6.49 4.20
C ASP A 155 -13.31 -5.14 4.81
N PHE A 156 -14.07 -4.08 4.44
CA PHE A 156 -13.83 -2.71 4.90
C PHE A 156 -14.14 -2.51 6.39
N ASN A 157 -15.14 -3.21 6.94
CA ASN A 157 -15.47 -3.11 8.36
C ASN A 157 -14.35 -3.74 9.20
N ARG A 158 -13.83 -4.89 8.75
CA ARG A 158 -12.66 -5.52 9.40
C ARG A 158 -11.45 -4.61 9.40
N ALA A 159 -11.17 -3.93 8.29
CA ALA A 159 -10.07 -2.96 8.24
C ALA A 159 -10.26 -1.83 9.26
N ALA A 160 -11.47 -1.27 9.33
CA ALA A 160 -11.81 -0.22 10.29
C ALA A 160 -11.69 -0.70 11.74
N GLU A 161 -12.15 -1.93 12.04
CA GLU A 161 -12.01 -2.54 13.37
C GLU A 161 -10.53 -2.71 13.78
N ILE A 162 -9.67 -3.13 12.85
CA ILE A 162 -8.23 -3.27 13.11
C ILE A 162 -7.61 -1.90 13.39
N ILE A 163 -7.92 -0.89 12.58
CA ILE A 163 -7.42 0.49 12.77
C ILE A 163 -7.87 1.02 14.13
N ALA A 164 -9.15 0.88 14.46
CA ALA A 164 -9.70 1.33 15.73
C ALA A 164 -9.09 0.60 16.93
N ALA A 165 -8.91 -0.71 16.83
CA ALA A 165 -8.33 -1.52 17.91
C ALA A 165 -6.85 -1.20 18.18
N LEU A 166 -6.06 -0.95 17.13
CA LEU A 166 -4.65 -0.59 17.26
C LEU A 166 -4.47 0.89 17.66
N ASN A 167 -5.40 1.76 17.27
CA ASN A 167 -5.42 3.18 17.62
C ASN A 167 -4.06 3.91 17.41
N LEU A 168 -3.39 3.61 16.30
CA LEU A 168 -2.11 4.21 15.95
C LEU A 168 -2.34 5.42 15.02
N PRO A 169 -1.76 6.60 15.31
CA PRO A 169 -2.10 7.84 14.59
C PRO A 169 -1.71 7.83 13.12
N ASN A 170 -0.69 7.05 12.76
CA ASN A 170 -0.17 6.91 11.40
C ASN A 170 -0.67 5.65 10.67
N LEU A 171 -1.66 4.92 11.22
CA LEU A 171 -2.31 3.80 10.55
C LEU A 171 -3.62 4.30 9.94
N LYS A 172 -3.81 4.11 8.63
CA LYS A 172 -4.95 4.63 7.87
C LYS A 172 -5.55 3.59 6.94
N LEU A 173 -6.81 3.80 6.58
CA LEU A 173 -7.50 3.01 5.56
C LEU A 173 -7.16 3.55 4.17
N GLN A 174 -6.71 2.68 3.28
CA GLN A 174 -6.70 2.95 1.83
C GLN A 174 -8.07 2.55 1.29
N PHE A 175 -8.88 3.56 0.98
CA PHE A 175 -10.23 3.36 0.46
C PHE A 175 -10.18 3.31 -1.07
N ASP A 176 -10.07 2.11 -1.62
CA ASP A 176 -10.15 1.90 -3.07
C ASP A 176 -11.61 1.77 -3.50
N ILE A 177 -12.05 2.67 -4.39
CA ILE A 177 -13.42 2.73 -4.90
C ILE A 177 -13.77 1.47 -5.71
N TYR A 178 -12.82 0.95 -6.50
CA TYR A 178 -12.99 -0.24 -7.30
C TYR A 178 -13.19 -1.48 -6.42
N HIS A 179 -12.32 -1.66 -5.42
CA HIS A 179 -12.47 -2.76 -4.47
C HIS A 179 -13.74 -2.62 -3.64
N ARG A 180 -14.06 -1.42 -3.18
CA ARG A 180 -15.30 -1.15 -2.44
C ARG A 180 -16.53 -1.51 -3.23
N GLN A 181 -16.59 -1.13 -4.52
CA GLN A 181 -17.73 -1.42 -5.39
C GLN A 181 -17.95 -2.92 -5.55
N ILE A 182 -16.89 -3.72 -5.65
CA ILE A 182 -17.01 -5.18 -5.82
C ILE A 182 -17.37 -5.87 -4.50
N ILE A 183 -16.78 -5.45 -3.38
CA ILE A 183 -16.97 -6.11 -2.08
C ILE A 183 -18.35 -5.81 -1.50
N HIS A 184 -18.74 -4.54 -1.45
CA HIS A 184 -19.94 -4.09 -0.73
C HIS A 184 -20.91 -3.28 -1.58
N GLY A 185 -20.48 -2.72 -2.71
CA GLY A 185 -21.24 -1.69 -3.40
C GLY A 185 -21.39 -0.41 -2.56
N ASP A 186 -22.39 0.40 -2.88
CA ASP A 186 -22.74 1.63 -2.16
C ASP A 186 -21.52 2.48 -1.76
N VAL A 187 -20.76 2.89 -2.78
CA VAL A 187 -19.49 3.61 -2.62
C VAL A 187 -19.67 4.91 -1.86
N LEU A 188 -20.76 5.64 -2.09
CA LEU A 188 -20.99 6.95 -1.48
C LEU A 188 -21.17 6.84 0.04
N THR A 189 -22.02 5.92 0.50
CA THR A 189 -22.17 5.64 1.93
C THR A 189 -20.88 5.12 2.53
N GLY A 190 -20.15 4.27 1.78
CA GLY A 190 -18.82 3.79 2.21
C GLY A 190 -17.84 4.94 2.43
N LEU A 191 -17.74 5.87 1.48
CA LEU A 191 -16.89 7.05 1.64
C LEU A 191 -17.27 7.87 2.87
N GLN A 192 -18.57 8.13 3.07
CA GLN A 192 -19.03 8.90 4.24
C GLN A 192 -18.69 8.21 5.56
N THR A 193 -18.77 6.88 5.60
CA THR A 193 -18.48 6.07 6.79
C THR A 193 -16.99 6.01 7.12
N PHE A 194 -16.14 5.82 6.11
CA PHE A 194 -14.72 5.51 6.31
C PHE A 194 -13.77 6.70 6.08
N LEU A 195 -14.24 7.84 5.53
CA LEU A 195 -13.40 9.02 5.30
C LEU A 195 -12.65 9.54 6.55
N PRO A 196 -13.18 9.40 7.79
CA PRO A 196 -12.49 9.85 8.99
C PRO A 196 -11.28 9.00 9.43
N ILE A 197 -11.05 7.81 8.84
CA ILE A 197 -10.05 6.84 9.32
C ILE A 197 -8.89 6.55 8.34
#